data_c7c001fc8b0b70be918806de6dc61bf4
#
_entry.id   c7c001fc8b0b70be918806de6dc61bf4
#
_cell.length_a   1.000
_cell.length_b   1.000
_cell.length_c   1.000
_cell.angle_alpha   90.00
_cell.angle_beta   90.00
_cell.angle_gamma   90.00
#
_symmetry.space_group_name_H-M   'P 1'
#
loop_
_entity.id
_entity.type
_entity.pdbx_description
1 polymer ?
#
loop_
_entity_poly.entity_id
_entity_poly.type
_entity_poly.pdbx_seq_one_letter_code
_entity_poly.pdbx_strand_id
1 'polypeptide(L)'
;LPGWHTTIFPPYFVAGAIFSGFAMVLTLMVICRKAFRLEHIITLRHFDYMAKIMLVTGTMVGYAYAMEFFTAWYSGNPYEMFAFLNRAFGPYAWAYWIMISCNVISPQIFWFKKARTSIPILFVSSIVINIGMWFERFVIIVTSLHRDFLPSAWGYFTPTVWDVACLLGSFGLFFTMFCLFVRFLPMVATAEVKTVLPQAGPHSQPR
;
A
#
# COMPACT_ATOMS: atom_id res chain seq x y z
N LEU A 1 2.77 -5.30 23.18
CA LEU A 1 2.36 -6.41 22.33
C LEU A 1 3.57 -6.96 21.57
N PRO A 2 3.68 -8.30 21.39
CA PRO A 2 4.77 -8.90 20.64
C PRO A 2 4.84 -8.35 19.21
N GLY A 3 6.04 -7.91 18.78
CA GLY A 3 6.26 -7.37 17.43
C GLY A 3 5.85 -5.92 17.20
N TRP A 4 5.24 -5.25 18.19
CA TRP A 4 4.84 -3.84 18.07
C TRP A 4 5.80 -2.86 18.76
N HIS A 5 6.71 -3.38 19.60
CA HIS A 5 7.64 -2.58 20.40
C HIS A 5 8.98 -2.33 19.72
N THR A 6 9.17 -2.83 18.49
CA THR A 6 10.42 -2.66 17.75
C THR A 6 10.60 -1.22 17.28
N THR A 7 11.84 -0.71 17.36
CA THR A 7 12.18 0.68 16.95
C THR A 7 11.93 0.92 15.46
N ILE A 8 12.00 -0.12 14.62
CA ILE A 8 11.77 -0.01 13.17
C ILE A 8 10.29 0.13 12.81
N PHE A 9 9.38 -0.21 13.73
CA PHE A 9 7.94 -0.22 13.46
C PHE A 9 7.38 1.16 13.01
N PRO A 10 7.66 2.31 13.68
CA PRO A 10 7.15 3.59 13.22
C PRO A 10 7.64 4.01 11.83
N PRO A 11 8.95 4.00 11.51
CA PRO A 11 9.41 4.40 10.18
C PRO A 11 8.95 3.46 9.08
N TYR A 12 8.86 2.16 9.36
CA TYR A 12 8.33 1.20 8.42
C TYR A 12 6.85 1.43 8.12
N PHE A 13 6.07 1.80 9.13
CA PHE A 13 4.65 2.12 8.98
C PHE A 13 4.43 3.35 8.09
N VAL A 14 5.28 4.38 8.22
CA VAL A 14 5.26 5.56 7.36
C VAL A 14 5.61 5.19 5.91
N ALA A 15 6.66 4.39 5.70
CA ALA A 15 7.03 3.92 4.38
C ALA A 15 5.91 3.09 3.73
N GLY A 16 5.25 2.21 4.50
CA GLY A 16 4.09 1.43 4.05
C GLY A 16 2.88 2.30 3.73
N ALA A 17 2.63 3.36 4.50
CA ALA A 17 1.55 4.31 4.24
C ALA A 17 1.78 5.06 2.91
N ILE A 18 2.99 5.51 2.64
CA ILE A 18 3.35 6.15 1.37
C ILE A 18 3.19 5.14 0.22
N PHE A 19 3.71 3.94 0.39
CA PHE A 19 3.65 2.87 -0.60
C PHE A 19 2.20 2.52 -0.99
N SER A 20 1.34 2.27 0.00
CA SER A 20 -0.08 1.97 -0.23
C SER A 20 -0.85 3.18 -0.77
N GLY A 21 -0.52 4.38 -0.29
CA GLY A 21 -1.12 5.62 -0.76
C GLY A 21 -0.87 5.83 -2.26
N PHE A 22 0.38 5.68 -2.72
CA PHE A 22 0.69 5.77 -4.15
C PHE A 22 0.04 4.65 -4.97
N ALA A 23 -0.07 3.42 -4.45
CA ALA A 23 -0.77 2.33 -5.11
C ALA A 23 -2.27 2.64 -5.26
N MET A 24 -2.92 3.16 -4.22
CA MET A 24 -4.34 3.54 -4.28
C MET A 24 -4.58 4.70 -5.24
N VAL A 25 -3.76 5.76 -5.16
CA VAL A 25 -3.86 6.91 -6.08
C VAL A 25 -3.66 6.47 -7.52
N LEU A 26 -2.69 5.58 -7.79
CA LEU A 26 -2.45 5.05 -9.13
C LEU A 26 -3.65 4.27 -9.65
N THR A 27 -4.27 3.42 -8.81
CA THR A 27 -5.49 2.69 -9.17
C THR A 27 -6.61 3.64 -9.58
N LEU A 28 -6.89 4.64 -8.76
CA LEU A 28 -7.94 5.64 -9.04
C LEU A 28 -7.59 6.50 -10.26
N MET A 29 -6.33 6.90 -10.39
CA MET A 29 -5.87 7.76 -11.48
C MET A 29 -5.99 7.07 -12.85
N VAL A 30 -5.76 5.76 -12.95
CA VAL A 30 -5.98 4.99 -14.18
C VAL A 30 -7.46 5.00 -14.56
N ILE A 31 -8.34 4.78 -13.59
CA ILE A 31 -9.81 4.78 -13.80
C ILE A 31 -10.27 6.18 -14.24
N CYS A 32 -9.89 7.22 -13.48
CA CYS A 32 -10.30 8.60 -13.75
C CYS A 32 -9.74 9.10 -15.08
N ARG A 33 -8.48 8.77 -15.40
CA ARG A 33 -7.87 9.11 -16.70
C ARG A 33 -8.71 8.63 -17.88
N LYS A 34 -9.21 7.39 -17.81
CA LYS A 34 -10.04 6.81 -18.85
C LYS A 34 -11.47 7.36 -18.82
N ALA A 35 -12.08 7.47 -17.64
CA ALA A 35 -13.47 7.90 -17.48
C ALA A 35 -13.69 9.36 -17.90
N PHE A 36 -12.75 10.25 -17.57
CA PHE A 36 -12.83 11.68 -17.86
C PHE A 36 -11.99 12.13 -19.06
N ARG A 37 -11.39 11.20 -19.82
CA ARG A 37 -10.53 11.48 -20.99
C ARG A 37 -9.40 12.47 -20.69
N LEU A 38 -8.76 12.34 -19.53
CA LEU A 38 -7.69 13.24 -19.06
C LEU A 38 -6.30 12.82 -19.57
N GLU A 39 -6.22 12.19 -20.72
CA GLU A 39 -4.96 11.62 -21.25
C GLU A 39 -3.90 12.67 -21.54
N HIS A 40 -4.32 13.89 -21.85
CA HIS A 40 -3.47 15.03 -22.12
C HIS A 40 -2.89 15.69 -20.86
N ILE A 41 -3.57 15.53 -19.70
CA ILE A 41 -3.10 16.06 -18.43
C ILE A 41 -2.32 14.99 -17.66
N ILE A 42 -2.88 13.78 -17.56
CA ILE A 42 -2.27 12.64 -16.86
C ILE A 42 -1.46 11.82 -17.86
N THR A 43 -0.19 12.20 -18.03
CA THR A 43 0.73 11.58 -19.00
C THR A 43 1.39 10.32 -18.43
N LEU A 44 1.97 9.48 -19.29
CA LEU A 44 2.75 8.31 -18.89
C LEU A 44 3.96 8.66 -18.01
N ARG A 45 4.45 9.89 -18.09
CA ARG A 45 5.54 10.38 -17.24
C ARG A 45 5.16 10.42 -15.76
N HIS A 46 3.92 10.81 -15.45
CA HIS A 46 3.41 10.79 -14.07
C HIS A 46 3.38 9.36 -13.52
N PHE A 47 2.91 8.41 -14.32
CA PHE A 47 2.90 7.00 -13.95
C PHE A 47 4.31 6.42 -13.72
N ASP A 48 5.28 6.77 -14.55
CA ASP A 48 6.67 6.34 -14.37
C ASP A 48 7.27 6.86 -13.06
N TYR A 49 7.01 8.13 -12.71
CA TYR A 49 7.48 8.68 -11.44
C TYR A 49 6.80 8.04 -10.24
N MET A 50 5.49 7.84 -10.28
CA MET A 50 4.77 7.14 -9.20
C MET A 50 5.28 5.71 -9.02
N ALA A 51 5.50 4.97 -10.11
CA ALA A 51 6.06 3.63 -10.05
C ALA A 51 7.47 3.59 -9.43
N LYS A 52 8.30 4.60 -9.69
CA LYS A 52 9.63 4.73 -9.05
C LYS A 52 9.51 4.96 -7.54
N ILE A 53 8.59 5.84 -7.11
CA ILE A 53 8.35 6.05 -5.68
C ILE A 53 7.84 4.77 -5.02
N MET A 54 6.93 4.05 -5.67
CA MET A 54 6.43 2.76 -5.18
C MET A 54 7.55 1.71 -5.11
N LEU A 55 8.48 1.70 -6.06
CA LEU A 55 9.64 0.80 -6.02
C LEU A 55 10.52 1.10 -4.81
N VAL A 56 10.86 2.38 -4.58
CA VAL A 56 11.70 2.80 -3.46
C VAL A 56 11.02 2.48 -2.12
N THR A 57 9.78 2.92 -1.93
CA THR A 57 9.05 2.70 -0.68
C THR A 57 8.74 1.22 -0.44
N GLY A 58 8.41 0.45 -1.48
CA GLY A 58 8.24 -1.00 -1.40
C GLY A 58 9.53 -1.74 -1.03
N THR A 59 10.69 -1.28 -1.52
CA THR A 59 12.00 -1.81 -1.10
C THR A 59 12.29 -1.48 0.36
N MET A 60 11.95 -0.28 0.83
CA MET A 60 12.08 0.08 2.25
C MET A 60 11.19 -0.80 3.15
N VAL A 61 9.96 -1.08 2.74
CA VAL A 61 9.05 -1.99 3.46
C VAL A 61 9.63 -3.41 3.49
N GLY A 62 10.13 -3.92 2.36
CA GLY A 62 10.79 -5.22 2.30
C GLY A 62 12.03 -5.33 3.18
N TYR A 63 12.84 -4.27 3.21
CA TYR A 63 13.97 -4.16 4.13
C TYR A 63 13.52 -4.22 5.60
N ALA A 64 12.46 -3.50 5.95
CA ALA A 64 11.92 -3.50 7.30
C ALA A 64 11.46 -4.91 7.74
N TYR A 65 10.76 -5.65 6.87
CA TYR A 65 10.38 -7.04 7.16
C TYR A 65 11.59 -7.94 7.41
N ALA A 66 12.65 -7.80 6.59
CA ALA A 66 13.88 -8.57 6.79
C ALA A 66 14.56 -8.21 8.11
N MET A 67 14.60 -6.92 8.46
CA MET A 67 15.20 -6.45 9.70
C MET A 67 14.42 -6.87 10.94
N GLU A 68 13.11 -6.95 10.89
CA GLU A 68 12.30 -7.49 12.00
C GLU A 68 12.69 -8.95 12.31
N PHE A 69 12.82 -9.80 11.28
CA PHE A 69 13.29 -11.18 11.46
C PHE A 69 14.73 -11.25 11.94
N PHE A 70 15.61 -10.42 11.38
CA PHE A 70 17.00 -10.35 11.79
C PHE A 70 17.14 -9.95 13.25
N THR A 71 16.43 -8.94 13.70
CA THR A 71 16.50 -8.48 15.11
C THR A 71 15.94 -9.52 16.08
N ALA A 72 14.84 -10.21 15.71
CA ALA A 72 14.29 -11.30 16.51
C ALA A 72 15.28 -12.47 16.66
N TRP A 73 16.01 -12.79 15.58
CA TRP A 73 17.06 -13.81 15.62
C TRP A 73 18.28 -13.36 16.40
N TYR A 74 18.74 -12.12 16.18
CA TYR A 74 19.93 -11.56 16.81
C TYR A 74 19.77 -11.33 18.32
N SER A 75 18.56 -10.98 18.78
CA SER A 75 18.28 -10.73 20.20
C SER A 75 18.46 -11.98 21.08
N GLY A 76 18.34 -13.18 20.47
CA GLY A 76 18.42 -14.44 21.20
C GLY A 76 17.23 -14.65 22.18
N ASN A 77 16.23 -13.80 22.16
CA ASN A 77 15.04 -13.92 23.00
C ASN A 77 14.10 -14.99 22.42
N PRO A 78 13.86 -16.11 23.13
CA PRO A 78 13.04 -17.19 22.62
C PRO A 78 11.57 -16.77 22.38
N TYR A 79 11.05 -15.82 23.14
CA TYR A 79 9.68 -15.33 22.98
C TYR A 79 9.51 -14.50 21.69
N GLU A 80 10.46 -13.61 21.40
CA GLU A 80 10.46 -12.86 20.15
C GLU A 80 10.63 -13.77 18.95
N MET A 81 11.60 -14.69 19.01
CA MET A 81 11.83 -15.64 17.95
C MET A 81 10.59 -16.51 17.69
N PHE A 82 9.90 -16.96 18.75
CA PHE A 82 8.64 -17.68 18.62
C PHE A 82 7.57 -16.85 17.90
N ALA A 83 7.41 -15.57 18.26
CA ALA A 83 6.40 -14.70 17.64
C ALA A 83 6.61 -14.57 16.13
N PHE A 84 7.86 -14.38 15.69
CA PHE A 84 8.18 -14.25 14.26
C PHE A 84 8.12 -15.59 13.51
N LEU A 85 8.58 -16.68 14.12
CA LEU A 85 8.42 -18.03 13.54
C LEU A 85 6.95 -18.42 13.41
N ASN A 86 6.13 -18.10 14.42
CA ASN A 86 4.68 -18.34 14.36
C ASN A 86 4.00 -17.50 13.27
N ARG A 87 4.51 -16.29 12.98
CA ARG A 87 4.04 -15.47 11.86
C ARG A 87 4.34 -16.12 10.50
N ALA A 88 5.56 -16.67 10.33
CA ALA A 88 6.01 -17.24 9.06
C ALA A 88 5.53 -18.69 8.82
N PHE A 89 5.37 -19.48 9.88
CA PHE A 89 5.09 -20.93 9.79
C PHE A 89 3.89 -21.38 10.63
N GLY A 90 3.22 -20.45 11.30
CA GLY A 90 2.05 -20.73 12.13
C GLY A 90 0.75 -20.87 11.32
N PRO A 91 -0.40 -20.90 12.01
CA PRO A 91 -1.71 -21.13 11.39
C PRO A 91 -2.09 -20.11 10.30
N TYR A 92 -1.55 -18.90 10.38
CA TYR A 92 -1.79 -17.82 9.42
C TYR A 92 -0.61 -17.58 8.46
N ALA A 93 0.28 -18.57 8.31
CA ALA A 93 1.43 -18.47 7.39
C ALA A 93 1.02 -18.14 5.96
N TRP A 94 -0.12 -18.64 5.50
CA TRP A 94 -0.66 -18.32 4.17
C TRP A 94 -0.86 -16.82 3.95
N ALA A 95 -1.39 -16.10 4.94
CA ALA A 95 -1.59 -14.65 4.87
C ALA A 95 -0.26 -13.90 4.85
N TYR A 96 0.71 -14.36 5.66
CA TYR A 96 2.06 -13.80 5.67
C TYR A 96 2.76 -13.95 4.31
N TRP A 97 2.72 -15.12 3.68
CA TRP A 97 3.36 -15.34 2.39
C TRP A 97 2.67 -14.61 1.24
N ILE A 98 1.34 -14.44 1.30
CA ILE A 98 0.63 -13.55 0.36
C ILE A 98 1.12 -12.11 0.54
N MET A 99 1.22 -11.61 1.76
CA MET A 99 1.73 -10.27 2.07
C MET A 99 3.13 -10.07 1.48
N ILE A 100 4.07 -10.99 1.73
CA ILE A 100 5.45 -10.93 1.19
C ILE A 100 5.43 -10.91 -0.34
N SER A 101 4.66 -11.77 -0.96
CA SER A 101 4.59 -11.85 -2.43
C SER A 101 4.05 -10.55 -3.04
N CYS A 102 3.02 -9.98 -2.45
CA CYS A 102 2.39 -8.76 -2.95
C CYS A 102 3.22 -7.50 -2.67
N ASN A 103 3.83 -7.37 -1.47
CA ASN A 103 4.50 -6.14 -1.05
C ASN A 103 5.99 -6.11 -1.35
N VAL A 104 6.66 -7.27 -1.43
CA VAL A 104 8.11 -7.34 -1.66
C VAL A 104 8.43 -7.77 -3.09
N ILE A 105 7.81 -8.86 -3.57
CA ILE A 105 8.14 -9.42 -4.89
C ILE A 105 7.47 -8.61 -6.01
N SER A 106 6.19 -8.31 -5.88
CA SER A 106 5.42 -7.62 -6.92
C SER A 106 6.01 -6.25 -7.32
N PRO A 107 6.46 -5.36 -6.40
CA PRO A 107 7.02 -4.06 -6.79
C PRO A 107 8.34 -4.17 -7.55
N GLN A 108 9.05 -5.29 -7.49
CA GLN A 108 10.31 -5.47 -8.21
C GLN A 108 10.13 -5.44 -9.74
N ILE A 109 8.92 -5.67 -10.24
CA ILE A 109 8.61 -5.52 -11.65
C ILE A 109 8.88 -4.09 -12.17
N PHE A 110 8.81 -3.10 -11.28
CA PHE A 110 9.04 -1.69 -11.60
C PHE A 110 10.52 -1.33 -11.87
N TRP A 111 11.47 -2.25 -11.72
CA TRP A 111 12.82 -2.09 -12.23
C TRP A 111 12.81 -1.95 -13.76
N PHE A 112 11.91 -2.64 -14.45
CA PHE A 112 11.82 -2.61 -15.89
C PHE A 112 11.04 -1.39 -16.39
N LYS A 113 11.65 -0.57 -17.24
CA LYS A 113 11.00 0.62 -17.82
C LYS A 113 9.69 0.26 -18.56
N LYS A 114 9.69 -0.88 -19.28
CA LYS A 114 8.49 -1.37 -20.00
C LYS A 114 7.29 -1.57 -19.07
N ALA A 115 7.52 -2.06 -17.85
CA ALA A 115 6.46 -2.25 -16.85
C ALA A 115 5.94 -0.92 -16.32
N ARG A 116 6.84 0.05 -16.03
CA ARG A 116 6.47 1.37 -15.53
C ARG A 116 5.72 2.25 -16.53
N THR A 117 5.83 1.98 -17.81
CA THR A 117 5.14 2.74 -18.88
C THR A 117 3.90 2.03 -19.40
N SER A 118 3.61 0.81 -18.94
CA SER A 118 2.44 0.02 -19.36
C SER A 118 1.30 0.19 -18.37
N ILE A 119 0.24 0.87 -18.78
CA ILE A 119 -0.95 1.14 -17.94
C ILE A 119 -1.57 -0.13 -17.35
N PRO A 120 -1.80 -1.22 -18.12
CA PRO A 120 -2.41 -2.43 -17.55
C PRO A 120 -1.51 -3.09 -16.51
N ILE A 121 -0.18 -3.14 -16.71
CA ILE A 121 0.72 -3.70 -15.72
C ILE A 121 0.70 -2.87 -14.45
N LEU A 122 0.76 -1.55 -14.57
CA LEU A 122 0.68 -0.63 -13.44
C LEU A 122 -0.63 -0.80 -12.65
N PHE A 123 -1.75 -0.90 -13.34
CA PHE A 123 -3.07 -1.07 -12.73
C PHE A 123 -3.16 -2.39 -11.96
N VAL A 124 -2.77 -3.50 -12.58
CA VAL A 124 -2.78 -4.82 -11.90
C VAL A 124 -1.82 -4.81 -10.71
N SER A 125 -0.60 -4.32 -10.88
CA SER A 125 0.38 -4.25 -9.80
C SER A 125 -0.11 -3.37 -8.63
N SER A 126 -0.78 -2.25 -8.90
CA SER A 126 -1.33 -1.40 -7.84
C SER A 126 -2.44 -2.09 -7.04
N ILE A 127 -3.29 -2.88 -7.69
CA ILE A 127 -4.31 -3.68 -7.01
C ILE A 127 -3.64 -4.76 -6.14
N VAL A 128 -2.64 -5.47 -6.69
CA VAL A 128 -1.90 -6.51 -5.96
C VAL A 128 -1.23 -5.92 -4.71
N ILE A 129 -0.62 -4.74 -4.82
CA ILE A 129 -0.02 -4.05 -3.69
C ILE A 129 -1.07 -3.67 -2.65
N ASN A 130 -2.23 -3.13 -3.05
CA ASN A 130 -3.31 -2.78 -2.12
C ASN A 130 -3.84 -4.02 -1.37
N ILE A 131 -3.96 -5.16 -2.04
CA ILE A 131 -4.30 -6.44 -1.42
C ILE A 131 -3.20 -6.85 -0.42
N GLY A 132 -1.93 -6.76 -0.80
CA GLY A 132 -0.80 -7.06 0.07
C GLY A 132 -0.76 -6.20 1.34
N MET A 133 -1.06 -4.90 1.21
CA MET A 133 -1.13 -3.98 2.34
C MET A 133 -2.32 -4.24 3.26
N TRP A 134 -3.43 -4.77 2.73
CA TRP A 134 -4.52 -5.26 3.55
C TRP A 134 -4.09 -6.51 4.35
N PHE A 135 -3.44 -7.47 3.68
CA PHE A 135 -2.90 -8.65 4.36
C PHE A 135 -1.82 -8.30 5.39
N GLU A 136 -1.05 -7.25 5.16
CA GLU A 136 -0.09 -6.74 6.15
C GLU A 136 -0.80 -6.36 7.46
N ARG A 137 -1.90 -5.59 7.38
CA ARG A 137 -2.68 -5.23 8.57
C ARG A 137 -3.27 -6.45 9.26
N PHE A 138 -3.80 -7.38 8.47
CA PHE A 138 -4.30 -8.65 8.99
C PHE A 138 -3.20 -9.42 9.73
N VAL A 139 -2.03 -9.60 9.11
CA VAL A 139 -0.91 -10.31 9.72
C VAL A 139 -0.44 -9.62 11.00
N ILE A 140 -0.23 -8.31 10.99
CA ILE A 140 0.23 -7.57 12.17
C ILE A 140 -0.75 -7.71 13.34
N ILE A 141 -2.04 -7.59 13.10
CA ILE A 141 -3.06 -7.60 14.15
C ILE A 141 -3.36 -9.04 14.60
N VAL A 142 -3.76 -9.89 13.68
CA VAL A 142 -4.25 -11.23 14.00
C VAL A 142 -3.15 -12.13 14.54
N THR A 143 -1.96 -12.15 13.92
CA THR A 143 -0.87 -13.03 14.38
C THR A 143 -0.29 -12.58 15.73
N SER A 144 -0.40 -11.31 16.08
CA SER A 144 0.05 -10.81 17.38
C SER A 144 -0.95 -11.09 18.49
N LEU A 145 -2.26 -11.10 18.19
CA LEU A 145 -3.32 -11.24 19.20
C LEU A 145 -3.77 -12.68 19.42
N HIS A 146 -3.73 -13.53 18.38
CA HIS A 146 -4.21 -14.91 18.51
C HIS A 146 -3.36 -15.78 19.45
N ARG A 147 -2.10 -15.44 19.66
CA ARG A 147 -1.15 -16.06 20.58
C ARG A 147 -0.37 -14.98 21.31
N ASP A 148 -1.00 -14.37 22.26
CA ASP A 148 -0.41 -13.37 23.15
C ASP A 148 0.41 -14.04 24.28
N PHE A 149 0.90 -13.25 25.22
CA PHE A 149 1.78 -13.69 26.34
C PHE A 149 1.18 -14.80 27.21
N LEU A 150 -0.14 -14.84 27.35
CA LEU A 150 -0.83 -15.82 28.19
C LEU A 150 -1.36 -16.98 27.32
N PRO A 151 -0.87 -18.21 27.50
CA PRO A 151 -1.38 -19.37 26.78
C PRO A 151 -2.88 -19.62 26.96
N SER A 152 -3.45 -19.20 28.09
CA SER A 152 -4.90 -19.30 28.37
C SER A 152 -5.74 -18.36 27.48
N ALA A 153 -5.14 -17.31 26.92
CA ALA A 153 -5.80 -16.37 26.02
C ALA A 153 -5.64 -16.73 24.54
N TRP A 154 -4.96 -17.82 24.21
CA TRP A 154 -4.73 -18.24 22.83
C TRP A 154 -6.02 -18.68 22.18
N GLY A 155 -6.31 -18.15 21.01
CA GLY A 155 -7.51 -18.45 20.24
C GLY A 155 -7.27 -18.33 18.75
N TYR A 156 -8.24 -18.78 17.96
CA TYR A 156 -8.22 -18.60 16.51
C TYR A 156 -9.23 -17.52 16.14
N PHE A 157 -8.78 -16.56 15.32
CA PHE A 157 -9.67 -15.59 14.71
C PHE A 157 -10.36 -16.20 13.48
N THR A 158 -11.67 -16.23 13.51
CA THR A 158 -12.53 -16.60 12.39
C THR A 158 -13.36 -15.38 12.01
N PRO A 159 -13.26 -14.87 10.75
CA PRO A 159 -14.06 -13.73 10.34
C PRO A 159 -15.55 -14.02 10.46
N THR A 160 -16.29 -13.10 11.05
CA THR A 160 -17.74 -13.14 11.12
C THR A 160 -18.38 -12.42 9.93
N VAL A 161 -19.68 -12.60 9.74
CA VAL A 161 -20.44 -11.85 8.72
C VAL A 161 -20.34 -10.34 8.96
N TRP A 162 -20.28 -9.91 10.23
CA TRP A 162 -20.15 -8.50 10.60
C TRP A 162 -18.79 -7.90 10.18
N ASP A 163 -17.71 -8.66 10.29
CA ASP A 163 -16.37 -8.21 9.86
C ASP A 163 -16.34 -7.98 8.35
N VAL A 164 -16.94 -8.89 7.57
CA VAL A 164 -17.06 -8.75 6.13
C VAL A 164 -17.98 -7.55 5.77
N ALA A 165 -19.10 -7.39 6.47
CA ALA A 165 -20.01 -6.27 6.25
C ALA A 165 -19.35 -4.92 6.54
N CYS A 166 -18.58 -4.80 7.63
CA CYS A 166 -17.81 -3.60 7.96
C CYS A 166 -16.74 -3.31 6.90
N LEU A 167 -16.04 -4.32 6.41
CA LEU A 167 -15.06 -4.17 5.34
C LEU A 167 -15.72 -3.63 4.05
N LEU A 168 -16.79 -4.27 3.59
CA LEU A 168 -17.52 -3.82 2.40
C LEU A 168 -18.14 -2.45 2.60
N GLY A 169 -18.68 -2.16 3.78
CA GLY A 169 -19.24 -0.87 4.13
C GLY A 169 -18.21 0.26 4.10
N SER A 170 -16.99 0.02 4.58
CA SER A 170 -15.90 1.01 4.54
C SER A 170 -15.46 1.32 3.11
N PHE A 171 -15.35 0.30 2.23
CA PHE A 171 -15.11 0.53 0.82
C PHE A 171 -16.26 1.28 0.15
N GLY A 172 -17.51 0.89 0.43
CA GLY A 172 -18.70 1.58 -0.08
C GLY A 172 -18.74 3.05 0.31
N LEU A 173 -18.45 3.35 1.58
CA LEU A 173 -18.36 4.73 2.08
C LEU A 173 -17.25 5.52 1.36
N PHE A 174 -16.05 4.93 1.25
CA PHE A 174 -14.93 5.57 0.56
C PHE A 174 -15.28 5.91 -0.89
N PHE A 175 -15.78 4.95 -1.67
CA PHE A 175 -16.12 5.19 -3.07
C PHE A 175 -17.28 6.18 -3.23
N THR A 176 -18.26 6.14 -2.33
CA THR A 176 -19.36 7.13 -2.34
C THR A 176 -18.82 8.54 -2.11
N MET A 177 -17.99 8.75 -1.08
CA MET A 177 -17.36 10.04 -0.81
C MET A 177 -16.46 10.50 -1.96
N PHE A 178 -15.69 9.58 -2.54
CA PHE A 178 -14.84 9.86 -3.69
C PHE A 178 -15.65 10.29 -4.92
N CYS A 179 -16.73 9.59 -5.24
CA CYS A 179 -17.61 9.96 -6.35
C CYS A 179 -18.30 11.32 -6.13
N LEU A 180 -18.72 11.61 -4.90
CA LEU A 180 -19.26 12.92 -4.54
C LEU A 180 -18.20 14.01 -4.69
N PHE A 181 -16.98 13.76 -4.20
CA PHE A 181 -15.87 14.70 -4.36
C PHE A 181 -15.63 15.03 -5.84
N VAL A 182 -15.49 14.01 -6.69
CA VAL A 182 -15.25 14.17 -8.13
C VAL A 182 -16.40 14.89 -8.84
N ARG A 183 -17.64 14.74 -8.33
CA ARG A 183 -18.83 15.40 -8.89
C ARG A 183 -18.88 16.90 -8.57
N PHE A 184 -18.53 17.28 -7.36
CA PHE A 184 -18.72 18.65 -6.87
C PHE A 184 -17.45 19.52 -6.88
N LEU A 185 -16.29 18.87 -6.85
CA LEU A 185 -14.99 19.55 -6.78
C LEU A 185 -14.13 19.21 -8.00
N PRO A 186 -13.28 20.14 -8.47
CA PRO A 186 -12.35 19.86 -9.54
C PRO A 186 -11.34 18.79 -9.09
N MET A 187 -11.33 17.65 -9.78
CA MET A 187 -10.45 16.51 -9.46
C MET A 187 -8.96 16.86 -9.68
N VAL A 188 -8.67 17.79 -10.58
CA VAL A 188 -7.32 18.28 -10.86
C VAL A 188 -7.19 19.70 -10.32
N ALA A 189 -6.13 19.95 -9.56
CA ALA A 189 -5.83 21.27 -8.99
C ALA A 189 -5.54 22.26 -10.13
N THR A 190 -6.54 23.09 -10.46
CA THR A 190 -6.46 24.03 -11.60
C THR A 190 -5.33 25.05 -11.43
N ALA A 191 -5.02 25.46 -10.20
CA ALA A 191 -3.92 26.37 -9.91
C ALA A 191 -2.56 25.77 -10.32
N GLU A 192 -2.31 24.52 -9.94
CA GLU A 192 -1.05 23.81 -10.25
C GLU A 192 -0.92 23.52 -11.74
N VAL A 193 -2.00 23.11 -12.40
CA VAL A 193 -1.99 22.88 -13.85
C VAL A 193 -1.70 24.17 -14.61
N LYS A 194 -2.27 25.31 -14.18
CA LYS A 194 -2.00 26.61 -14.80
C LYS A 194 -0.52 27.01 -14.73
N THR A 195 0.18 26.67 -13.65
CA THR A 195 1.63 27.00 -13.54
C THR A 195 2.51 26.21 -14.50
N VAL A 196 2.06 25.04 -14.95
CA VAL A 196 2.81 24.15 -15.85
C VAL A 196 2.45 24.36 -17.33
N LEU A 197 1.31 24.99 -17.61
CA LEU A 197 0.90 25.28 -18.98
C LEU A 197 1.80 26.39 -19.58
N PRO A 198 2.35 26.22 -20.81
CA PRO A 198 3.19 27.24 -21.47
C PRO A 198 2.50 28.58 -21.64
N GLN A 199 1.16 28.60 -21.70
CA GLN A 199 0.34 29.79 -21.89
C GLN A 199 0.09 30.58 -20.58
N ALA A 200 0.44 30.02 -19.42
CA ALA A 200 0.24 30.63 -18.12
C ALA A 200 1.46 31.41 -17.61
N GLY A 201 2.57 31.42 -18.36
CA GLY A 201 3.75 32.21 -18.04
C GLY A 201 3.47 33.72 -18.15
N PRO A 202 4.10 34.56 -17.29
CA PRO A 202 3.88 36.02 -17.29
C PRO A 202 4.26 36.72 -18.62
N HIS A 203 4.88 36.01 -19.54
CA HIS A 203 5.28 36.51 -20.86
C HIS A 203 4.30 36.16 -22.00
N SER A 204 3.17 35.49 -21.73
CA SER A 204 2.19 35.08 -22.74
C SER A 204 0.99 36.02 -22.87
N GLN A 205 1.04 37.22 -22.31
CA GLN A 205 0.07 38.23 -22.64
C GLN A 205 0.35 38.79 -24.04
N PRO A 206 -0.58 38.68 -24.99
CA PRO A 206 -0.42 39.38 -26.27
C PRO A 206 -0.37 40.87 -26.03
N ARG A 207 0.67 41.54 -26.59
CA ARG A 207 0.77 42.96 -26.67
C ARG A 207 -0.31 43.51 -27.61
#